data_334eb35cc1c6b0efb7e0502204ccfbb8
#
_entry.id   334eb35cc1c6b0efb7e0502204ccfbb8
#
_cell.length_a   1.000
_cell.length_b   1.000
_cell.length_c   1.000
_cell.angle_alpha   90.00
_cell.angle_beta   90.00
_cell.angle_gamma   90.00
#
_symmetry.space_group_name_H-M   'P 1'
#
loop_
_entity.id
_entity.type
_entity.pdbx_description
1 polymer ?
#
loop_
_entity_poly.entity_id
_entity_poly.type
_entity_poly.pdbx_seq_one_letter_code
_entity_poly.pdbx_strand_id
1 'polypeptide(L)'
;IPRRQRQMCIRDRSSWTIFYWAWWIAFAPFVGFFLARVSRGRTIREYVLGAIIVPSLICLVWFSFIGGTAIDLELSGKANGAIVNTDISNQLFATINLFISENFASILSFIVVTLLLTFLVTSADSGILIINTLASGGDGDHKRGKHIIVWGIIFSALIGTLLYAGGMDALRS
;
A
#
# COMPACT_ATOMS: atom_id res chain seq x y z
N ILE A 1 -11.27 14.62 29.71
CA ILE A 1 -11.78 14.31 28.35
C ILE A 1 -13.18 13.75 28.52
N PRO A 2 -14.24 14.36 27.92
CA PRO A 2 -15.62 13.91 28.04
C PRO A 2 -15.77 12.44 27.59
N ARG A 3 -16.61 11.67 28.27
CA ARG A 3 -16.83 10.23 27.95
C ARG A 3 -17.18 9.98 26.47
N ARG A 4 -17.92 10.87 25.83
CA ARG A 4 -18.26 10.81 24.38
C ARG A 4 -17.04 10.85 23.49
N GLN A 5 -16.09 11.73 23.77
CA GLN A 5 -14.86 11.87 22.97
C GLN A 5 -13.96 10.64 23.09
N ARG A 6 -13.88 10.04 24.30
CA ARG A 6 -13.16 8.79 24.52
C ARG A 6 -13.78 7.59 23.79
N GLN A 7 -15.11 7.51 23.75
CA GLN A 7 -15.82 6.45 23.01
C GLN A 7 -15.68 6.59 21.50
N MET A 8 -15.65 7.83 20.96
CA MET A 8 -15.38 8.10 19.54
C MET A 8 -13.99 7.63 19.15
N CYS A 9 -12.95 8.02 19.89
CA CYS A 9 -11.58 7.60 19.62
C CYS A 9 -11.36 6.09 19.72
N ILE A 10 -12.04 5.40 20.63
CA ILE A 10 -11.96 3.94 20.77
C ILE A 10 -12.65 3.26 19.58
N ARG A 11 -13.81 3.76 19.15
CA ARG A 11 -14.57 3.21 18.03
C ARG A 11 -13.83 3.38 16.69
N ASP A 12 -13.28 4.55 16.44
CA ASP A 12 -12.48 4.79 15.22
C ASP A 12 -11.23 3.92 15.20
N ARG A 13 -10.53 3.82 16.33
CA ARG A 13 -9.35 2.97 16.44
C ARG A 13 -9.68 1.48 16.24
N SER A 14 -10.82 1.01 16.75
CA SER A 14 -11.24 -0.39 16.59
C SER A 14 -11.62 -0.70 15.14
N SER A 15 -12.30 0.20 14.43
CA SER A 15 -12.65 0.00 13.01
C SER A 15 -11.40 -0.06 12.12
N TRP A 16 -10.41 0.80 12.35
CA TRP A 16 -9.14 0.73 11.65
C TRP A 16 -8.37 -0.57 11.94
N THR A 17 -8.35 -1.01 13.19
CA THR A 17 -7.70 -2.27 13.57
C THR A 17 -8.36 -3.46 12.88
N ILE A 18 -9.69 -3.54 12.89
CA ILE A 18 -10.45 -4.62 12.22
C ILE A 18 -10.18 -4.59 10.71
N PHE A 19 -10.22 -3.41 10.09
CA PHE A 19 -9.96 -3.25 8.66
C PHE A 19 -8.57 -3.76 8.28
N TYR A 20 -7.52 -3.36 9.00
CA TYR A 20 -6.15 -3.80 8.71
C TYR A 20 -5.97 -5.30 8.93
N TRP A 21 -6.52 -5.86 10.01
CA TRP A 21 -6.44 -7.31 10.27
C TRP A 21 -7.19 -8.12 9.21
N ALA A 22 -8.39 -7.72 8.84
CA ALA A 22 -9.17 -8.37 7.78
C ALA A 22 -8.42 -8.32 6.44
N TRP A 23 -7.85 -7.17 6.09
CA TRP A 23 -7.04 -7.02 4.88
C TRP A 23 -5.81 -7.93 4.90
N TRP A 24 -5.05 -7.96 5.99
CA TRP A 24 -3.88 -8.82 6.11
C TRP A 24 -4.23 -10.30 6.03
N ILE A 25 -5.29 -10.74 6.69
CA ILE A 25 -5.76 -12.13 6.65
C ILE A 25 -6.18 -12.52 5.23
N ALA A 26 -6.93 -11.66 4.54
CA ALA A 26 -7.35 -11.90 3.16
C ALA A 26 -6.17 -11.91 2.18
N PHE A 27 -5.15 -11.10 2.42
CA PHE A 27 -3.99 -10.96 1.56
C PHE A 27 -2.88 -11.99 1.83
N ALA A 28 -2.82 -12.55 3.04
CA ALA A 28 -1.77 -13.47 3.47
C ALA A 28 -1.63 -14.73 2.59
N PRO A 29 -2.70 -15.45 2.18
CA PRO A 29 -2.58 -16.60 1.28
C PRO A 29 -2.00 -16.23 -0.07
N PHE A 30 -2.38 -15.06 -0.57
CA PHE A 30 -1.93 -14.50 -1.83
C PHE A 30 -0.43 -14.20 -1.82
N VAL A 31 0.02 -13.43 -0.83
CA VAL A 31 1.45 -13.12 -0.64
C VAL A 31 2.25 -14.37 -0.35
N GLY A 32 1.72 -15.28 0.49
CA GLY A 32 2.38 -16.55 0.81
C GLY A 32 2.63 -17.41 -0.41
N PHE A 33 1.67 -17.52 -1.32
CA PHE A 33 1.82 -18.25 -2.58
C PHE A 33 2.87 -17.61 -3.50
N PHE A 34 2.84 -16.30 -3.62
CA PHE A 34 3.84 -15.55 -4.40
C PHE A 34 5.25 -15.75 -3.83
N LEU A 35 5.41 -15.56 -2.53
CA LEU A 35 6.70 -15.73 -1.85
C LEU A 35 7.22 -17.17 -1.95
N ALA A 36 6.37 -18.18 -1.81
CA ALA A 36 6.74 -19.58 -1.98
C ALA A 36 7.27 -19.86 -3.40
N ARG A 37 6.74 -19.18 -4.41
CA ARG A 37 7.18 -19.34 -5.79
C ARG A 37 8.53 -18.68 -6.07
N VAL A 38 8.76 -17.49 -5.49
CA VAL A 38 9.99 -16.70 -5.68
C VAL A 38 11.15 -17.24 -4.85
N SER A 39 10.86 -17.86 -3.70
CA SER A 39 11.87 -18.37 -2.76
C SER A 39 12.36 -19.78 -3.04
N ARG A 40 12.05 -20.36 -4.19
CA ARG A 40 12.56 -21.69 -4.56
C ARG A 40 14.10 -21.73 -4.53
N GLY A 41 14.64 -22.72 -3.81
CA GLY A 41 16.09 -22.92 -3.67
C GLY A 41 16.76 -22.08 -2.58
N ARG A 42 16.00 -21.26 -1.83
CA ARG A 42 16.53 -20.51 -0.68
C ARG A 42 16.30 -21.26 0.62
N THR A 43 17.17 -20.99 1.60
CA THR A 43 16.99 -21.52 2.95
C THR A 43 15.86 -20.76 3.67
N ILE A 44 15.21 -21.41 4.64
CA ILE A 44 14.17 -20.77 5.48
C ILE A 44 14.71 -19.52 6.17
N ARG A 45 15.96 -19.54 6.59
CA ARG A 45 16.61 -18.41 7.24
C ARG A 45 16.73 -17.20 6.29
N GLU A 46 17.22 -17.42 5.08
CA GLU A 46 17.33 -16.35 4.07
C GLU A 46 15.96 -15.79 3.70
N TYR A 47 14.97 -16.66 3.60
CA TYR A 47 13.59 -16.28 3.33
C TYR A 47 13.05 -15.36 4.44
N VAL A 48 13.15 -15.75 5.70
CA VAL A 48 12.65 -14.96 6.84
C VAL A 48 13.39 -13.62 6.94
N LEU A 49 14.70 -13.61 6.81
CA LEU A 49 15.50 -12.39 6.84
C LEU A 49 15.10 -11.44 5.70
N GLY A 50 15.00 -11.95 4.48
CA GLY A 50 14.69 -11.15 3.30
C GLY A 50 13.24 -10.67 3.25
N ALA A 51 12.28 -11.48 3.67
CA ALA A 51 10.85 -11.17 3.55
C ALA A 51 10.29 -10.38 4.74
N ILE A 52 10.89 -10.50 5.93
CA ILE A 52 10.38 -9.86 7.14
C ILE A 52 11.31 -8.75 7.61
N ILE A 53 12.58 -9.05 7.88
CA ILE A 53 13.47 -8.11 8.57
C ILE A 53 13.84 -6.94 7.66
N VAL A 54 14.26 -7.18 6.43
CA VAL A 54 14.68 -6.12 5.52
C VAL A 54 13.55 -5.13 5.21
N PRO A 55 12.34 -5.55 4.80
CA PRO A 55 11.24 -4.61 4.57
C PRO A 55 10.83 -3.87 5.84
N SER A 56 10.82 -4.54 7.00
CA SER A 56 10.45 -3.90 8.27
C SER A 56 11.44 -2.79 8.66
N LEU A 57 12.73 -3.01 8.49
CA LEU A 57 13.75 -1.97 8.74
C LEU A 57 13.60 -0.79 7.78
N ILE A 58 13.36 -1.05 6.50
CA ILE A 58 13.12 0.01 5.50
C ILE A 58 11.88 0.84 5.89
N CYS A 59 10.78 0.18 6.29
CA CYS A 59 9.59 0.87 6.76
C CYS A 59 9.86 1.71 8.01
N LEU A 60 10.60 1.20 8.99
CA LEU A 60 10.97 1.96 10.20
C LEU A 60 11.77 3.21 9.84
N VAL A 61 12.76 3.09 8.97
CA VAL A 61 13.56 4.22 8.49
C VAL A 61 12.66 5.24 7.78
N TRP A 62 11.80 4.79 6.88
CA TRP A 62 10.88 5.65 6.15
C TRP A 62 9.94 6.43 7.07
N PHE A 63 9.26 5.74 7.99
CA PHE A 63 8.35 6.38 8.94
C PHE A 63 9.07 7.32 9.91
N SER A 64 10.29 6.99 10.32
CA SER A 64 11.07 7.87 11.20
C SER A 64 11.50 9.15 10.50
N PHE A 65 11.97 9.06 9.26
CA PHE A 65 12.41 10.23 8.51
C PHE A 65 11.24 11.08 8.03
N ILE A 66 10.34 10.53 7.23
CA ILE A 66 9.26 11.32 6.61
C ILE A 66 8.16 11.63 7.62
N GLY A 67 7.73 10.64 8.40
CA GLY A 67 6.71 10.85 9.43
C GLY A 67 7.18 11.74 10.54
N GLY A 68 8.43 11.58 11.01
CA GLY A 68 9.06 12.46 12.00
C GLY A 68 9.16 13.90 11.52
N THR A 69 9.58 14.11 10.28
CA THR A 69 9.66 15.46 9.68
C THR A 69 8.28 16.11 9.55
N ALA A 70 7.26 15.34 9.13
CA ALA A 70 5.90 15.86 9.02
C ALA A 70 5.35 16.32 10.38
N ILE A 71 5.58 15.53 11.43
CA ILE A 71 5.18 15.87 12.80
C ILE A 71 5.94 17.09 13.31
N ASP A 72 7.24 17.18 13.08
CA ASP A 72 8.05 18.32 13.49
C ASP A 72 7.60 19.61 12.81
N LEU A 73 7.30 19.60 11.52
CA LEU A 73 6.80 20.73 10.76
C LEU A 73 5.45 21.24 11.30
N GLU A 74 4.55 20.34 11.69
CA GLU A 74 3.26 20.72 12.28
C GLU A 74 3.41 21.25 13.71
N LEU A 75 4.21 20.59 14.56
CA LEU A 75 4.42 21.00 15.96
C LEU A 75 5.21 22.31 16.07
N SER A 76 6.15 22.55 15.16
CA SER A 76 6.90 23.81 15.10
C SER A 76 6.11 24.98 14.51
N GLY A 77 4.88 24.73 14.04
CA GLY A 77 4.01 25.74 13.43
C GLY A 77 4.41 26.17 12.01
N LYS A 78 5.45 25.57 11.43
CA LYS A 78 5.91 25.89 10.07
C LYS A 78 4.91 25.47 9.01
N ALA A 79 4.19 24.38 9.24
CA ALA A 79 3.18 23.88 8.32
C ALA A 79 1.82 24.59 8.45
N ASN A 80 1.53 25.28 9.57
CA ASN A 80 0.26 25.97 9.83
C ASN A 80 -0.99 25.11 9.51
N GLY A 81 -0.93 23.81 9.76
CA GLY A 81 -2.03 22.89 9.44
C GLY A 81 -2.08 22.42 7.97
N ALA A 82 -1.13 22.81 7.14
CA ALA A 82 -1.14 22.47 5.71
C ALA A 82 -1.03 20.94 5.45
N ILE A 83 -0.39 20.19 6.34
CA ILE A 83 -0.29 18.75 6.22
C ILE A 83 -1.55 18.06 6.74
N VAL A 84 -2.03 18.47 7.92
CA VAL A 84 -3.17 17.83 8.60
C VAL A 84 -4.50 18.10 7.87
N ASN A 85 -4.67 19.29 7.29
CA ASN A 85 -5.90 19.68 6.58
C ASN A 85 -5.93 19.21 5.11
N THR A 86 -4.84 18.61 4.62
CA THR A 86 -4.77 18.06 3.26
C THR A 86 -5.29 16.61 3.26
N ASP A 87 -5.91 16.20 2.17
CA ASP A 87 -6.35 14.81 1.98
C ASP A 87 -5.20 13.84 2.21
N ILE A 88 -5.51 12.70 2.84
CA ILE A 88 -4.54 11.67 3.22
C ILE A 88 -3.61 11.28 2.06
N SER A 89 -4.15 11.21 0.84
CA SER A 89 -3.39 10.88 -0.37
C SER A 89 -2.34 11.92 -0.75
N ASN A 90 -2.53 13.16 -0.35
CA ASN A 90 -1.68 14.30 -0.71
C ASN A 90 -0.74 14.75 0.42
N GLN A 91 -0.89 14.21 1.63
CA GLN A 91 -0.08 14.60 2.80
C GLN A 91 1.43 14.42 2.58
N LEU A 92 1.83 13.36 1.89
CA LEU A 92 3.24 13.12 1.55
C LEU A 92 3.80 14.24 0.67
N PHE A 93 3.06 14.65 -0.36
CA PHE A 93 3.48 15.71 -1.27
C PHE A 93 3.47 17.08 -0.57
N ALA A 94 2.49 17.35 0.30
CA ALA A 94 2.48 18.55 1.12
C ALA A 94 3.72 18.63 2.04
N THR A 95 4.10 17.51 2.66
CA THR A 95 5.31 17.44 3.48
C THR A 95 6.58 17.70 2.67
N ILE A 96 6.70 17.09 1.49
CA ILE A 96 7.85 17.27 0.59
C ILE A 96 7.97 18.74 0.18
N ASN A 97 6.88 19.38 -0.21
CA ASN A 97 6.87 20.77 -0.65
C ASN A 97 7.21 21.78 0.46
N LEU A 98 6.92 21.44 1.73
CA LEU A 98 7.26 22.29 2.88
C LEU A 98 8.72 22.13 3.35
N PHE A 99 9.28 20.93 3.13
CA PHE A 99 10.62 20.59 3.63
C PHE A 99 11.73 20.92 2.64
N ILE A 100 11.45 20.89 1.34
CA ILE A 100 12.45 20.99 0.26
C ILE A 100 12.11 22.18 -0.65
N SER A 101 13.12 22.81 -1.26
CA SER A 101 12.91 23.87 -2.25
C SER A 101 12.12 23.37 -3.45
N GLU A 102 11.31 24.26 -4.07
CA GLU A 102 10.33 23.92 -5.12
C GLU A 102 10.89 23.07 -6.26
N ASN A 103 12.12 23.38 -6.74
CA ASN A 103 12.74 22.62 -7.83
C ASN A 103 13.03 21.18 -7.47
N PHE A 104 13.56 20.94 -6.26
CA PHE A 104 13.84 19.58 -5.78
C PHE A 104 12.56 18.85 -5.36
N ALA A 105 11.56 19.55 -4.84
CA ALA A 105 10.27 18.98 -4.49
C ALA A 105 9.57 18.38 -5.71
N SER A 106 9.62 19.06 -6.86
CA SER A 106 9.05 18.56 -8.12
C SER A 106 9.75 17.29 -8.60
N ILE A 107 11.08 17.25 -8.58
CA ILE A 107 11.85 16.07 -8.96
C ILE A 107 11.54 14.89 -8.03
N LEU A 108 11.54 15.12 -6.71
CA LEU A 108 11.27 14.09 -5.73
C LEU A 108 9.83 13.57 -5.85
N SER A 109 8.87 14.46 -6.06
CA SER A 109 7.47 14.08 -6.30
C SER A 109 7.33 13.22 -7.56
N PHE A 110 8.02 13.54 -8.64
CA PHE A 110 8.04 12.73 -9.84
C PHE A 110 8.62 11.33 -9.58
N ILE A 111 9.72 11.25 -8.83
CA ILE A 111 10.31 9.95 -8.44
C ILE A 111 9.32 9.14 -7.61
N VAL A 112 8.67 9.76 -6.61
CA VAL A 112 7.68 9.09 -5.75
C VAL A 112 6.51 8.57 -6.57
N VAL A 113 5.96 9.37 -7.48
CA VAL A 113 4.86 8.94 -8.38
C VAL A 113 5.30 7.77 -9.26
N THR A 114 6.51 7.82 -9.82
CA THR A 114 7.06 6.74 -10.64
C THR A 114 7.23 5.45 -9.83
N LEU A 115 7.72 5.55 -8.59
CA LEU A 115 7.84 4.40 -7.70
C LEU A 115 6.47 3.81 -7.32
N LEU A 116 5.48 4.65 -7.02
CA LEU A 116 4.12 4.21 -6.74
C LEU A 116 3.49 3.51 -7.96
N LEU A 117 3.69 4.06 -9.15
CA LEU A 117 3.21 3.44 -10.39
C LEU A 117 3.87 2.08 -10.63
N THR A 118 5.19 1.99 -10.46
CA THR A 118 5.93 0.73 -10.62
C THR A 118 5.45 -0.30 -9.58
N PHE A 119 5.25 0.11 -8.35
CA PHE A 119 4.71 -0.75 -7.29
C PHE A 119 3.30 -1.25 -7.63
N LEU A 120 2.43 -0.38 -8.13
CA LEU A 120 1.07 -0.73 -8.54
C LEU A 120 1.09 -1.77 -9.68
N VAL A 121 1.91 -1.55 -10.71
CA VAL A 121 2.03 -2.46 -11.85
C VAL A 121 2.56 -3.82 -11.43
N THR A 122 3.63 -3.87 -10.63
CA THR A 122 4.22 -5.13 -10.17
C THR A 122 3.28 -5.91 -9.24
N SER A 123 2.52 -5.21 -8.40
CA SER A 123 1.52 -5.82 -7.52
C SER A 123 0.34 -6.37 -8.32
N ALA A 124 -0.15 -5.63 -9.31
CA ALA A 124 -1.23 -6.07 -10.19
C ALA A 124 -0.83 -7.30 -11.02
N ASP A 125 0.38 -7.28 -11.61
CA ASP A 125 0.91 -8.39 -12.40
C ASP A 125 1.04 -9.68 -11.56
N SER A 126 1.62 -9.56 -10.37
CA SER A 126 1.71 -10.65 -9.40
C SER A 126 0.31 -11.18 -9.02
N GLY A 127 -0.65 -10.27 -8.83
CA GLY A 127 -2.03 -10.58 -8.52
C GLY A 127 -2.72 -11.40 -9.60
N ILE A 128 -2.66 -10.94 -10.81
CA ILE A 128 -3.25 -11.60 -11.97
C ILE A 128 -2.63 -12.99 -12.16
N LEU A 129 -1.32 -13.11 -11.99
CA LEU A 129 -0.63 -14.39 -12.10
C LEU A 129 -1.13 -15.42 -11.08
N ILE A 130 -1.35 -15.00 -9.83
CA ILE A 130 -1.82 -15.88 -8.76
C ILE A 130 -3.28 -16.29 -8.99
N ILE A 131 -4.14 -15.33 -9.32
CA ILE A 131 -5.56 -15.60 -9.65
C ILE A 131 -5.63 -16.59 -10.80
N ASN A 132 -4.86 -16.38 -11.87
CA ASN A 132 -4.82 -17.29 -13.01
C ASN A 132 -4.35 -18.70 -12.59
N THR A 133 -3.34 -18.82 -11.73
CA THR A 133 -2.84 -20.11 -11.25
C THR A 133 -3.88 -20.84 -10.40
N LEU A 134 -4.56 -20.13 -9.50
CA LEU A 134 -5.63 -20.70 -8.67
C LEU A 134 -6.82 -21.14 -9.53
N ALA A 135 -7.24 -20.32 -10.49
CA ALA A 135 -8.34 -20.64 -11.40
C ALA A 135 -8.03 -21.82 -12.34
N SER A 136 -6.74 -22.09 -12.60
CA SER A 136 -6.29 -23.23 -13.41
C SER A 136 -6.06 -24.50 -12.60
N GLY A 137 -6.44 -24.55 -11.32
CA GLY A 137 -6.23 -25.71 -10.45
C GLY A 137 -4.76 -26.04 -10.18
N GLY A 138 -3.87 -25.05 -10.28
CA GLY A 138 -2.43 -25.21 -10.07
C GLY A 138 -1.63 -25.56 -11.33
N ASP A 139 -2.30 -25.87 -12.46
CA ASP A 139 -1.65 -26.23 -13.71
C ASP A 139 -1.25 -24.95 -14.49
N GLY A 140 -0.03 -24.47 -14.17
CA GLY A 140 0.46 -23.17 -14.64
C GLY A 140 1.02 -23.14 -16.07
N ASP A 141 1.12 -24.27 -16.79
CA ASP A 141 1.93 -24.31 -18.02
C ASP A 141 1.14 -24.24 -19.35
N HIS A 142 -0.10 -24.68 -19.42
CA HIS A 142 -0.78 -24.88 -20.70
C HIS A 142 -1.67 -23.75 -21.20
N LYS A 143 -1.99 -22.71 -20.37
CA LYS A 143 -2.97 -21.65 -20.76
C LYS A 143 -2.50 -20.23 -20.46
N ARG A 144 -1.22 -19.99 -20.46
CA ARG A 144 -0.60 -18.79 -19.89
C ARG A 144 -0.98 -17.43 -20.51
N GLY A 145 -1.12 -17.34 -21.83
CA GLY A 145 -1.28 -16.04 -22.47
C GLY A 145 -2.71 -15.48 -22.45
N LYS A 146 -3.67 -16.23 -22.95
CA LYS A 146 -5.06 -15.75 -23.12
C LYS A 146 -5.79 -15.55 -21.78
N HIS A 147 -5.58 -16.47 -20.83
CA HIS A 147 -6.21 -16.38 -19.51
C HIS A 147 -5.68 -15.20 -18.68
N ILE A 148 -4.39 -14.91 -18.75
CA ILE A 148 -3.79 -13.75 -18.08
C ILE A 148 -4.41 -12.45 -18.59
N ILE A 149 -4.57 -12.32 -19.90
CA ILE A 149 -5.21 -11.13 -20.51
C ILE A 149 -6.66 -10.99 -20.04
N VAL A 150 -7.43 -12.09 -20.04
CA VAL A 150 -8.83 -12.07 -19.58
C VAL A 150 -8.92 -11.63 -18.11
N TRP A 151 -8.11 -12.24 -17.23
CA TRP A 151 -8.05 -11.83 -15.82
C TRP A 151 -7.58 -10.40 -15.64
N GLY A 152 -6.62 -9.95 -16.44
CA GLY A 152 -6.15 -8.57 -16.45
C GLY A 152 -7.26 -7.58 -16.80
N ILE A 153 -8.06 -7.86 -17.82
CA ILE A 153 -9.21 -7.02 -18.21
C ILE A 153 -10.27 -7.00 -17.11
N ILE A 154 -10.64 -8.15 -16.56
CA ILE A 154 -11.62 -8.25 -15.47
C ILE A 154 -11.14 -7.45 -14.26
N PHE A 155 -9.89 -7.60 -13.86
CA PHE A 155 -9.31 -6.90 -12.72
C PHE A 155 -9.24 -5.38 -12.94
N SER A 156 -8.84 -4.96 -14.15
CA SER A 156 -8.82 -3.53 -14.52
C SER A 156 -10.22 -2.92 -14.54
N ALA A 157 -11.22 -3.64 -15.05
CA ALA A 157 -12.61 -3.20 -15.06
C ALA A 157 -13.15 -3.06 -13.61
N LEU A 158 -12.84 -4.03 -12.75
CA LEU A 158 -13.24 -4.00 -11.34
C LEU A 158 -12.61 -2.80 -10.59
N ILE A 159 -11.31 -2.56 -10.77
CA ILE A 159 -10.65 -1.41 -10.18
C ILE A 159 -11.24 -0.10 -10.73
N GLY A 160 -11.46 -0.02 -12.04
CA GLY A 160 -12.04 1.16 -12.68
C GLY A 160 -13.44 1.47 -12.16
N THR A 161 -14.29 0.46 -11.97
CA THR A 161 -15.64 0.65 -11.41
C THR A 161 -15.57 1.07 -9.93
N LEU A 162 -14.67 0.51 -9.14
CA LEU A 162 -14.47 0.92 -7.74
C LEU A 162 -13.99 2.37 -7.64
N LEU A 163 -13.04 2.78 -8.49
CA LEU A 163 -12.58 4.17 -8.53
C LEU A 163 -13.69 5.13 -8.92
N TYR A 164 -14.54 4.75 -9.88
CA TYR A 164 -15.68 5.55 -10.30
C TYR A 164 -16.76 5.65 -9.22
N ALA A 165 -17.00 4.59 -8.46
CA ALA A 165 -17.99 4.53 -7.38
C ALA A 165 -17.60 5.28 -6.10
N GLY A 166 -16.40 5.87 -6.01
CA GLY A 166 -15.93 6.63 -4.86
C GLY A 166 -14.62 6.12 -4.24
N GLY A 167 -13.93 5.21 -4.91
CA GLY A 167 -12.60 4.74 -4.51
C GLY A 167 -12.59 4.07 -3.13
N MET A 168 -11.72 4.56 -2.25
CA MET A 168 -11.55 4.03 -0.89
C MET A 168 -12.78 4.14 -0.01
N ASP A 169 -13.61 5.15 -0.20
CA ASP A 169 -14.82 5.37 0.61
C ASP A 169 -15.91 4.33 0.27
N ALA A 170 -15.99 3.90 -0.99
CA ALA A 170 -16.88 2.82 -1.42
C ALA A 170 -16.49 1.44 -0.82
N LEU A 171 -15.22 1.25 -0.43
CA LEU A 171 -14.76 0.02 0.21
C LEU A 171 -14.95 0.02 1.74
N ARG A 172 -15.20 1.20 2.33
CA ARG A 172 -15.39 1.39 3.78
C ARG A 172 -16.85 1.41 4.21
N SER A 173 -17.77 1.65 3.28
CA SER A 173 -19.21 1.65 3.51
C SER A 173 -19.77 0.23 3.56
#